data_2a5abd55dea12cc6be4867ba45bd14de
#
_entry.id   2a5abd55dea12cc6be4867ba45bd14de
#
_cell.length_a   1.000
_cell.length_b   1.000
_cell.length_c   1.000
_cell.angle_alpha   90.00
_cell.angle_beta   90.00
_cell.angle_gamma   90.00
#
_symmetry.space_group_name_H-M   'P 1'
#
loop_
_entity.id
_entity.type
_entity.pdbx_description
1 polymer ?
#
loop_
_entity_poly.entity_id
_entity_poly.type
_entity_poly.pdbx_seq_one_letter_code
_entity_poly.pdbx_strand_id
1 'polypeptide(L)'
;HNDSSSTCTKINLGASFPANSTTAVYEFMMFVAPNGSSIYYRVVRLNTGDVAEGEITTNIPTSTTFLTRHEYMNNGGTAAAVILEVARIYIETDY
;
A
#
# COMPACT_ATOMS: atom_id res chain seq x y z
N HIS A 1 -1.78 -7.09 -1.20
CA HIS A 1 -3.06 -6.99 -0.49
C HIS A 1 -3.64 -8.37 -0.20
N ASN A 2 -4.51 -8.44 0.76
CA ASN A 2 -5.12 -9.69 1.22
C ASN A 2 -6.50 -9.35 1.83
N ASP A 3 -7.48 -10.23 1.63
CA ASP A 3 -8.76 -10.16 2.33
C ASP A 3 -8.68 -10.86 3.70
N SER A 4 -9.18 -12.02 3.88
CA SER A 4 -9.03 -12.84 5.07
C SER A 4 -8.45 -14.22 4.75
N SER A 5 -8.11 -14.46 3.50
CA SER A 5 -7.45 -15.68 3.07
C SER A 5 -5.95 -15.64 3.39
N SER A 6 -5.31 -16.77 3.40
CA SER A 6 -3.87 -16.86 3.63
C SER A 6 -3.01 -16.44 2.42
N THR A 7 -3.64 -16.14 1.30
CA THR A 7 -2.95 -15.81 0.04
C THR A 7 -2.91 -14.30 -0.17
N CYS A 8 -1.70 -13.74 -0.15
CA CYS A 8 -1.48 -12.33 -0.48
C CYS A 8 -1.29 -12.14 -1.98
N THR A 9 -1.93 -11.15 -2.55
CA THR A 9 -1.69 -10.72 -3.92
C THR A 9 -0.66 -9.58 -3.93
N LYS A 10 0.42 -9.77 -4.67
CA LYS A 10 1.49 -8.79 -4.82
C LYS A 10 1.30 -8.01 -6.11
N ILE A 11 1.33 -6.70 -6.01
CA ILE A 11 1.32 -5.80 -7.16
C ILE A 11 2.73 -5.24 -7.34
N ASN A 12 3.32 -5.48 -8.50
CA ASN A 12 4.63 -4.94 -8.84
C ASN A 12 4.46 -3.55 -9.47
N LEU A 13 5.02 -2.53 -8.85
CA LEU A 13 4.93 -1.15 -9.33
C LEU A 13 5.99 -0.81 -10.39
N GLY A 14 6.93 -1.73 -10.68
CA GLY A 14 7.97 -1.54 -11.68
C GLY A 14 9.28 -0.96 -11.14
N ALA A 15 10.25 -0.81 -12.03
CA ALA A 15 11.62 -0.41 -11.68
C ALA A 15 11.73 1.05 -11.17
N SER A 16 10.77 1.90 -11.49
CA SER A 16 10.72 3.28 -11.00
C SER A 16 10.43 3.38 -9.49
N PHE A 17 10.05 2.27 -8.85
CA PHE A 17 9.68 2.20 -7.43
C PHE A 17 10.59 1.24 -6.66
N PRO A 18 11.89 1.56 -6.49
CA PRO A 18 12.82 0.67 -5.79
C PRO A 18 12.49 0.58 -4.29
N ALA A 19 12.50 -0.64 -3.75
CA ALA A 19 12.25 -0.89 -2.33
C ALA A 19 13.48 -0.66 -1.44
N ASN A 20 14.67 -0.63 -2.02
CA ASN A 20 15.94 -0.55 -1.30
C ASN A 20 16.63 0.81 -1.42
N SER A 21 15.91 1.85 -1.77
CA SER A 21 16.44 3.20 -1.88
C SER A 21 16.43 3.91 -0.53
N THR A 22 17.53 4.56 -0.19
CA THR A 22 17.63 5.41 1.01
C THR A 22 17.17 6.85 0.76
N THR A 23 16.86 7.21 -0.49
CA THR A 23 16.48 8.56 -0.88
C THR A 23 15.06 8.65 -1.45
N ALA A 24 14.44 7.52 -1.77
CA ALA A 24 13.09 7.50 -2.30
C ALA A 24 12.06 7.78 -1.21
N VAL A 25 11.17 8.72 -1.49
CA VAL A 25 10.03 9.05 -0.63
C VAL A 25 8.75 8.73 -1.39
N TYR A 26 7.87 7.96 -0.78
CA TYR A 26 6.63 7.50 -1.40
C TYR A 26 5.42 8.07 -0.68
N GLU A 27 4.42 8.47 -1.46
CA GLU A 27 3.08 8.77 -0.99
C GLU A 27 2.13 7.67 -1.45
N PHE A 28 1.42 7.08 -0.51
CA PHE A 28 0.41 6.06 -0.80
C PHE A 28 -0.98 6.63 -0.60
N MET A 29 -1.85 6.39 -1.55
CA MET A 29 -3.26 6.71 -1.46
C MET A 29 -4.09 5.48 -1.80
N MET A 30 -5.12 5.21 -1.01
CA MET A 30 -6.11 4.18 -1.28
C MET A 30 -7.51 4.76 -1.12
N PHE A 31 -8.41 4.39 -2.00
CA PHE A 31 -9.80 4.80 -1.96
C PHE A 31 -10.72 3.61 -2.20
N VAL A 32 -11.74 3.49 -1.37
CA VAL A 32 -12.80 2.48 -1.48
C VAL A 32 -14.13 3.21 -1.37
N ALA A 33 -14.99 3.08 -2.38
CA ALA A 33 -16.34 3.61 -2.30
C ALA A 33 -17.17 2.81 -1.27
N PRO A 34 -18.13 3.42 -0.58
CA PRO A 34 -19.05 2.71 0.32
C PRO A 34 -19.73 1.55 -0.44
N ASN A 35 -19.70 0.35 0.15
CA ASN A 35 -20.19 -0.89 -0.47
C ASN A 35 -19.56 -1.21 -1.84
N GLY A 36 -18.40 -0.63 -2.13
CA GLY A 36 -17.68 -0.87 -3.38
C GLY A 36 -17.09 -2.27 -3.47
N SER A 37 -16.93 -2.75 -4.70
CA SER A 37 -16.35 -4.05 -5.02
C SER A 37 -14.89 -3.94 -5.50
N SER A 38 -14.29 -2.76 -5.38
CA SER A 38 -12.92 -2.52 -5.81
C SER A 38 -12.23 -1.48 -4.92
N ILE A 39 -10.91 -1.55 -4.90
CA ILE A 39 -10.04 -0.61 -4.21
C ILE A 39 -9.18 0.07 -5.26
N TYR A 40 -9.19 1.40 -5.29
CA TYR A 40 -8.28 2.20 -6.11
C TYR A 40 -7.04 2.54 -5.30
N TYR A 41 -5.88 2.42 -5.91
CA TYR A 41 -4.63 2.82 -5.28
C TYR A 41 -3.81 3.73 -6.19
N ARG A 42 -3.03 4.58 -5.57
CA ARG A 42 -2.04 5.42 -6.22
C ARG A 42 -0.79 5.52 -5.36
N VAL A 43 0.36 5.31 -5.97
CA VAL A 43 1.66 5.48 -5.32
C VAL A 43 2.44 6.51 -6.12
N VAL A 44 2.92 7.52 -5.44
CA VAL A 44 3.76 8.57 -6.04
C VAL A 44 5.13 8.51 -5.40
N ARG A 45 6.16 8.46 -6.22
CA ARG A 45 7.54 8.65 -5.77
C ARG A 45 7.84 10.14 -5.80
N LEU A 46 7.80 10.79 -4.64
CA LEU A 46 7.83 12.25 -4.53
C LEU A 46 9.12 12.88 -5.04
N ASN A 47 10.26 12.20 -4.91
CA ASN A 47 11.55 12.73 -5.34
C ASN A 47 11.79 12.66 -6.86
N THR A 48 11.00 11.90 -7.61
CA THR A 48 11.12 11.80 -9.09
C THR A 48 9.84 12.17 -9.82
N GLY A 49 8.69 12.16 -9.14
CA GLY A 49 7.38 12.38 -9.75
C GLY A 49 6.77 11.17 -10.44
N ASP A 50 7.39 10.00 -10.35
CA ASP A 50 6.83 8.76 -10.90
C ASP A 50 5.51 8.41 -10.19
N VAL A 51 4.53 7.98 -10.97
CA VAL A 51 3.19 7.59 -10.48
C VAL A 51 2.86 6.17 -10.91
N ALA A 52 2.39 5.36 -9.99
CA ALA A 52 1.77 4.07 -10.26
C ALA A 52 0.37 4.06 -9.67
N GLU A 53 -0.63 3.71 -10.47
CA GLU A 53 -2.01 3.67 -10.03
C GLU A 53 -2.74 2.49 -10.66
N GLY A 54 -3.80 2.03 -10.01
CA GLY A 54 -4.60 0.92 -10.49
C GLY A 54 -5.79 0.61 -9.62
N GLU A 55 -6.47 -0.45 -9.99
CA GLU A 55 -7.67 -0.94 -9.33
C GLU A 55 -7.46 -2.39 -8.89
N ILE A 56 -7.87 -2.70 -7.67
CA ILE A 56 -7.85 -4.04 -7.09
C ILE A 56 -9.29 -4.53 -7.02
N THR A 57 -9.58 -5.66 -7.66
CA THR A 57 -10.93 -6.24 -7.73
C THR A 57 -11.02 -7.63 -7.10
N THR A 58 -9.89 -8.20 -6.65
CA THR A 58 -9.79 -9.53 -6.07
C THR A 58 -9.16 -9.49 -4.69
N ASN A 59 -9.48 -10.45 -3.83
CA ASN A 59 -8.94 -10.55 -2.46
C ASN A 59 -9.11 -9.25 -1.67
N ILE A 60 -10.28 -8.64 -1.78
CA ILE A 60 -10.65 -7.45 -1.01
C ILE A 60 -11.54 -7.83 0.16
N PRO A 61 -11.48 -7.12 1.29
CA PRO A 61 -12.39 -7.36 2.42
C PRO A 61 -13.84 -7.13 2.02
N THR A 62 -14.75 -7.83 2.69
CA THR A 62 -16.18 -7.61 2.51
C THR A 62 -16.60 -6.26 3.10
N SER A 63 -17.73 -5.71 2.66
CA SER A 63 -18.27 -4.42 3.14
C SER A 63 -18.58 -4.39 4.64
N THR A 64 -18.65 -5.55 5.29
CA THR A 64 -18.91 -5.68 6.74
C THR A 64 -17.64 -5.89 7.56
N THR A 65 -16.48 -5.94 6.94
CA THR A 65 -15.20 -6.17 7.62
C THR A 65 -14.64 -4.85 8.15
N PHE A 66 -14.35 -4.79 9.45
CA PHE A 66 -13.61 -3.68 10.04
C PHE A 66 -12.16 -3.75 9.63
N LEU A 67 -11.61 -2.62 9.23
CA LEU A 67 -10.22 -2.48 8.81
C LEU A 67 -9.45 -1.63 9.80
N THR A 68 -8.18 -1.96 9.98
CA THR A 68 -7.24 -1.12 10.71
C THR A 68 -6.01 -0.85 9.85
N ARG A 69 -5.40 0.27 10.07
CA ARG A 69 -4.14 0.62 9.42
C ARG A 69 -3.01 -0.23 10.02
N HIS A 70 -2.15 -0.73 9.15
CA HIS A 70 -0.94 -1.45 9.54
C HIS A 70 0.18 -1.19 8.54
N GLU A 71 1.34 -0.76 9.02
CA GLU A 71 2.56 -0.62 8.24
C GLU A 71 3.61 -1.59 8.76
N TYR A 72 4.33 -2.18 7.83
CA TYR A 72 5.30 -3.21 8.14
C TYR A 72 6.45 -3.20 7.13
N MET A 73 7.67 -3.35 7.64
CA MET A 73 8.86 -3.48 6.82
C MET A 73 9.75 -4.59 7.36
N ASN A 74 10.34 -5.36 6.43
CA ASN A 74 11.27 -6.42 6.78
C ASN A 74 12.31 -6.59 5.66
N ASN A 75 13.48 -7.04 6.00
CA ASN A 75 14.62 -7.18 5.07
C ASN A 75 14.78 -8.59 4.50
N GLY A 76 13.78 -9.46 4.61
CA GLY A 76 13.79 -10.81 4.06
C GLY A 76 14.84 -11.75 4.68
N GLY A 77 15.24 -11.51 5.92
CA GLY A 77 16.22 -12.33 6.63
C GLY A 77 17.70 -11.89 6.41
N THR A 78 17.93 -10.79 5.72
CA THR A 78 19.26 -10.18 5.63
C THR A 78 19.67 -9.60 6.99
N ALA A 79 20.91 -9.86 7.42
CA ALA A 79 21.43 -9.37 8.70
C ALA A 79 21.81 -7.87 8.61
N ALA A 80 20.83 -7.04 8.41
CA ALA A 80 20.97 -5.57 8.34
C ALA A 80 19.75 -4.88 8.94
N ALA A 81 19.92 -3.68 9.46
CA ALA A 81 18.83 -2.88 9.97
C ALA A 81 17.94 -2.36 8.83
N VAL A 82 16.62 -2.37 9.08
CA VAL A 82 15.61 -1.77 8.19
C VAL A 82 14.87 -0.68 8.96
N ILE A 83 14.70 0.47 8.36
CA ILE A 83 14.00 1.61 8.95
C ILE A 83 12.82 1.98 8.08
N LEU A 84 11.63 2.06 8.69
CA LEU A 84 10.44 2.62 8.07
C LEU A 84 10.13 3.97 8.75
N GLU A 85 10.20 5.04 8.00
CA GLU A 85 9.84 6.38 8.47
C GLU A 85 8.51 6.79 7.85
N VAL A 86 7.56 7.24 8.68
CA VAL A 86 6.25 7.71 8.24
C VAL A 86 6.13 9.19 8.61
N ALA A 87 6.12 10.05 7.60
CA ALA A 87 6.09 11.51 7.79
C ALA A 87 4.67 12.04 8.01
N ARG A 88 3.66 11.43 7.39
CA ARG A 88 2.27 11.88 7.47
C ARG A 88 1.30 10.73 7.25
N ILE A 89 0.19 10.78 7.98
CA ILE A 89 -0.92 9.85 7.84
C ILE A 89 -2.22 10.63 7.82
N TYR A 90 -3.09 10.28 6.88
CA TYR A 90 -4.44 10.81 6.77
C TYR A 90 -5.41 9.66 6.52
N ILE A 91 -6.47 9.59 7.32
CA ILE A 91 -7.54 8.61 7.16
C ILE A 91 -8.87 9.34 7.21
N GLU A 92 -9.70 9.11 6.23
CA GLU A 92 -11.07 9.59 6.18
C GLU A 92 -12.01 8.41 5.98
N THR A 93 -13.10 8.38 6.74
CA THR A 93 -14.12 7.34 6.63
C THR A 93 -15.49 7.98 6.44
N ASP A 94 -16.35 7.31 5.69
CA ASP A 94 -17.71 7.73 5.39
C ASP A 94 -18.71 7.05 6.34
N TYR A 95 -18.34 7.03 7.59
CA TYR A 95 -19.12 6.38 8.65
C TYR A 95 -20.09 7.37 9.27
#